data_fc0dfb5fa98b997ac351160d0dde7e38
#
_entry.id   fc0dfb5fa98b997ac351160d0dde7e38
#
_cell.length_a   1.000
_cell.length_b   1.000
_cell.length_c   1.000
_cell.angle_alpha   90.00
_cell.angle_beta   90.00
_cell.angle_gamma   90.00
#
_symmetry.space_group_name_H-M   'P 1'
#
loop_
_entity.id
_entity.type
_entity.pdbx_description
1 polymer ?
#
loop_
_entity_poly.entity_id
_entity_poly.type
_entity_poly.pdbx_seq_one_letter_code
_entity_poly.pdbx_strand_id
1 'polypeptide(L)'
;MDENIGIEQQPEQERLVLRTEGLVKRYGKRTVANGVSINVKQGEIVGLLGPNGAGKTTSFYMTTGLVVPNEGHVYLGDKEITGYPVYKRARAGIGYLPQEASVFRKMSVENNIMSVLEMTGKPRSYQLEKLEGLINDFDLQKVRKNLGDQLSGG
;
A
#
# COMPACT_ATOMS: atom_id res chain seq x y z
N MET A 1 -3.61 -16.84 -48.51
CA MET A 1 -3.73 -17.68 -47.29
C MET A 1 -3.32 -16.76 -46.14
N ASP A 2 -4.30 -16.08 -45.59
CA ASP A 2 -4.07 -15.16 -44.44
C ASP A 2 -4.38 -15.91 -43.16
N GLU A 3 -3.34 -16.28 -42.43
CA GLU A 3 -3.49 -16.85 -41.09
C GLU A 3 -3.86 -15.72 -40.12
N ASN A 4 -5.13 -15.69 -39.79
CA ASN A 4 -5.69 -14.81 -38.78
C ASN A 4 -5.31 -15.38 -37.40
N ILE A 5 -4.23 -14.89 -36.82
CA ILE A 5 -3.82 -15.24 -35.46
C ILE A 5 -4.85 -14.59 -34.51
N GLY A 6 -5.83 -15.38 -34.10
CA GLY A 6 -6.78 -15.00 -33.06
C GLY A 6 -6.06 -14.73 -31.76
N ILE A 7 -5.95 -13.46 -31.39
CA ILE A 7 -5.58 -13.07 -30.04
C ILE A 7 -6.76 -13.43 -29.16
N GLU A 8 -6.68 -14.56 -28.45
CA GLU A 8 -7.60 -14.90 -27.37
C GLU A 8 -7.51 -13.78 -26.33
N GLN A 9 -8.51 -12.95 -26.28
CA GLN A 9 -8.71 -11.99 -25.20
C GLN A 9 -8.99 -12.83 -23.95
N GLN A 10 -7.99 -12.90 -23.03
CA GLN A 10 -8.21 -13.44 -21.70
C GLN A 10 -9.37 -12.66 -21.06
N PRO A 11 -10.30 -13.32 -20.35
CA PRO A 11 -11.41 -12.65 -19.69
C PRO A 11 -10.83 -11.56 -18.77
N GLU A 12 -11.39 -10.37 -18.89
CA GLU A 12 -11.03 -9.21 -18.08
C GLU A 12 -11.26 -9.59 -16.61
N GLN A 13 -10.22 -10.07 -15.93
CA GLN A 13 -10.29 -10.33 -14.49
C GLN A 13 -10.75 -9.02 -13.86
N GLU A 14 -11.85 -9.06 -13.12
CA GLU A 14 -12.39 -7.90 -12.39
C GLU A 14 -11.24 -7.25 -11.62
N ARG A 15 -10.73 -6.14 -12.17
CA ARG A 15 -9.59 -5.43 -11.58
C ARG A 15 -10.06 -4.83 -10.28
N LEU A 16 -9.40 -5.21 -9.21
CA LEU A 16 -9.70 -4.68 -7.89
C LEU A 16 -9.57 -3.16 -7.90
N VAL A 17 -10.60 -2.46 -7.42
CA VAL A 17 -10.64 -0.99 -7.37
C VAL A 17 -10.64 -0.54 -5.92
N LEU A 18 -9.69 0.33 -5.55
CA LEU A 18 -9.74 1.08 -4.29
C LEU A 18 -10.46 2.41 -4.56
N ARG A 19 -11.61 2.62 -3.95
CA ARG A 19 -12.46 3.77 -4.19
C ARG A 19 -12.83 4.47 -2.89
N THR A 20 -12.84 5.80 -2.92
CA THR A 20 -13.40 6.62 -1.85
C THR A 20 -14.52 7.50 -2.38
N GLU A 21 -15.54 7.73 -1.57
CA GLU A 21 -16.70 8.54 -1.92
C GLU A 21 -16.95 9.59 -0.86
N GLY A 22 -16.79 10.86 -1.22
CA GLY A 22 -17.19 12.00 -0.42
C GLY A 22 -16.52 12.08 0.97
N LEU A 23 -15.25 11.68 1.10
CA LEU A 23 -14.58 11.67 2.39
C LEU A 23 -14.47 13.07 3.00
N VAL A 24 -14.96 13.21 4.22
CA VAL A 24 -14.86 14.44 5.01
C VAL A 24 -14.12 14.17 6.31
N LYS A 25 -13.20 15.06 6.67
CA LYS A 25 -12.54 15.06 7.98
C LYS A 25 -12.53 16.43 8.61
N ARG A 26 -12.99 16.47 9.86
CA ARG A 26 -13.01 17.67 10.70
C ARG A 26 -12.21 17.44 11.98
N TYR A 27 -11.42 18.41 12.37
CA TYR A 27 -10.77 18.49 13.67
C TYR A 27 -11.28 19.74 14.40
N GLY A 28 -12.16 19.54 15.39
CA GLY A 28 -12.89 20.62 16.02
C GLY A 28 -13.74 21.39 14.99
N LYS A 29 -13.52 22.69 14.85
CA LYS A 29 -14.23 23.55 13.89
C LYS A 29 -13.59 23.57 12.48
N ARG A 30 -12.41 22.97 12.31
CA ARG A 30 -11.66 23.02 11.05
C ARG A 30 -11.97 21.77 10.20
N THR A 31 -12.50 21.98 9.01
CA THR A 31 -12.57 20.93 7.96
C THR A 31 -11.24 20.88 7.22
N VAL A 32 -10.57 19.73 7.24
CA VAL A 32 -9.25 19.52 6.62
C VAL A 32 -9.31 18.72 5.33
N ALA A 33 -10.37 17.94 5.14
CA ALA A 33 -10.73 17.31 3.87
C ALA A 33 -12.24 17.42 3.70
N ASN A 34 -12.71 17.77 2.51
CA ASN A 34 -14.13 18.04 2.25
C ASN A 34 -14.58 17.42 0.94
N GLY A 35 -15.32 16.33 1.02
CA GLY A 35 -15.92 15.65 -0.13
C GLY A 35 -14.91 14.97 -1.05
N VAL A 36 -13.79 14.43 -0.53
CA VAL A 36 -12.72 13.85 -1.35
C VAL A 36 -13.12 12.48 -1.88
N SER A 37 -13.11 12.35 -3.20
CA SER A 37 -13.33 11.07 -3.89
C SER A 37 -12.12 10.71 -4.75
N ILE A 38 -11.62 9.49 -4.59
CA ILE A 38 -10.44 8.95 -5.26
C ILE A 38 -10.81 7.57 -5.81
N ASN A 39 -10.27 7.25 -6.97
CA ASN A 39 -10.45 5.95 -7.59
C ASN A 39 -9.08 5.46 -8.10
N VAL A 40 -8.68 4.27 -7.69
CA VAL A 40 -7.42 3.63 -8.09
C VAL A 40 -7.71 2.21 -8.51
N LYS A 41 -7.45 1.90 -9.77
CA LYS A 41 -7.59 0.54 -10.31
C LYS A 41 -6.31 -0.26 -10.10
N GLN A 42 -6.43 -1.56 -10.02
CA GLN A 42 -5.26 -2.45 -9.94
C GLN A 42 -4.31 -2.20 -11.13
N GLY A 43 -3.02 -2.00 -10.83
CA GLY A 43 -1.99 -1.67 -11.83
C GLY A 43 -1.93 -0.19 -12.21
N GLU A 44 -2.81 0.66 -11.67
CA GLU A 44 -2.81 2.10 -11.91
C GLU A 44 -1.97 2.84 -10.85
N ILE A 45 -1.31 3.93 -11.27
CA ILE A 45 -0.62 4.86 -10.39
C ILE A 45 -1.39 6.18 -10.38
N VAL A 46 -1.87 6.59 -9.21
CA VAL A 46 -2.63 7.83 -9.02
C VAL A 46 -1.86 8.78 -8.11
N GLY A 47 -1.63 10.01 -8.58
CA GLY A 47 -1.00 11.08 -7.82
C GLY A 47 -2.04 11.99 -7.15
N LEU A 48 -1.92 12.22 -5.84
CA LEU A 48 -2.72 13.19 -5.11
C LEU A 48 -1.94 14.50 -4.98
N LEU A 49 -2.29 15.50 -5.78
CA LEU A 49 -1.60 16.77 -5.88
C LEU A 49 -2.37 17.90 -5.17
N GLY A 50 -1.66 18.94 -4.77
CA GLY A 50 -2.23 20.13 -4.16
C GLY A 50 -1.25 20.85 -3.23
N PRO A 51 -1.55 22.09 -2.79
CA PRO A 51 -0.70 22.86 -1.90
C PRO A 51 -0.58 22.24 -0.51
N ASN A 52 0.36 22.73 0.29
CA ASN A 52 0.48 22.33 1.69
C ASN A 52 -0.78 22.76 2.45
N GLY A 53 -1.27 21.86 3.32
CA GLY A 53 -2.52 22.09 4.06
C GLY A 53 -3.82 21.77 3.30
N ALA A 54 -3.75 21.33 2.03
CA ALA A 54 -4.93 20.96 1.24
C ALA A 54 -5.61 19.63 1.67
N GLY A 55 -5.17 19.01 2.76
CA GLY A 55 -5.77 17.78 3.26
C GLY A 55 -5.30 16.49 2.58
N LYS A 56 -4.28 16.54 1.69
CA LYS A 56 -3.75 15.36 0.97
C LYS A 56 -3.40 14.20 1.90
N THR A 57 -2.56 14.46 2.89
CA THR A 57 -2.14 13.43 3.87
C THR A 57 -3.32 12.89 4.66
N THR A 58 -4.27 13.75 5.04
CA THR A 58 -5.48 13.32 5.76
C THR A 58 -6.36 12.45 4.87
N SER A 59 -6.55 12.80 3.61
CA SER A 59 -7.30 11.99 2.63
C SER A 59 -6.64 10.63 2.43
N PHE A 60 -5.33 10.60 2.28
CA PHE A 60 -4.55 9.38 2.20
C PHE A 60 -4.69 8.51 3.47
N TYR A 61 -4.62 9.12 4.65
CA TYR A 61 -4.79 8.40 5.93
C TYR A 61 -6.22 7.87 6.12
N MET A 62 -7.24 8.56 5.63
CA MET A 62 -8.60 8.01 5.62
C MET A 62 -8.74 6.80 4.69
N THR A 63 -8.09 6.86 3.52
CA THR A 63 -8.09 5.76 2.55
C THR A 63 -7.34 4.53 3.08
N THR A 64 -6.25 4.70 3.83
CA THR A 64 -5.47 3.59 4.41
C THR A 64 -5.96 3.11 5.77
N GLY A 65 -6.90 3.83 6.41
CA GLY A 65 -7.48 3.46 7.70
C GLY A 65 -6.71 3.96 8.93
N LEU A 66 -5.70 4.83 8.73
CA LEU A 66 -5.00 5.50 9.82
C LEU A 66 -5.86 6.60 10.49
N VAL A 67 -6.79 7.15 9.74
CA VAL A 67 -7.77 8.15 10.22
C VAL A 67 -9.16 7.70 9.82
N VAL A 68 -10.11 7.74 10.76
CA VAL A 68 -11.52 7.47 10.47
C VAL A 68 -12.16 8.76 9.93
N PRO A 69 -12.82 8.73 8.77
CA PRO A 69 -13.54 9.88 8.24
C PRO A 69 -14.75 10.24 9.12
N ASN A 70 -15.17 11.50 9.08
CA ASN A 70 -16.44 11.93 9.68
C ASN A 70 -17.62 11.62 8.78
N GLU A 71 -17.42 11.69 7.46
CA GLU A 71 -18.41 11.39 6.44
C GLU A 71 -17.74 10.73 5.23
N GLY A 72 -18.52 10.05 4.41
CA GLY A 72 -18.05 9.36 3.21
C GLY A 72 -17.64 7.92 3.46
N HIS A 73 -17.29 7.23 2.39
CA HIS A 73 -17.07 5.79 2.38
C HIS A 73 -15.78 5.42 1.67
N VAL A 74 -15.19 4.29 2.07
CA VAL A 74 -14.03 3.67 1.42
C VAL A 74 -14.39 2.25 1.03
N TYR A 75 -14.10 1.88 -0.22
CA TYR A 75 -14.39 0.56 -0.79
C TYR A 75 -13.14 -0.08 -1.37
N LEU A 76 -13.05 -1.39 -1.26
CA LEU A 76 -12.10 -2.23 -1.99
C LEU A 76 -12.90 -3.25 -2.82
N GLY A 77 -12.94 -3.06 -4.14
CA GLY A 77 -13.93 -3.71 -4.98
C GLY A 77 -15.33 -3.30 -4.53
N ASP A 78 -16.22 -4.29 -4.34
CA ASP A 78 -17.58 -4.08 -3.86
C ASP A 78 -17.69 -4.00 -2.33
N LYS A 79 -16.59 -4.25 -1.62
CA LYS A 79 -16.60 -4.33 -0.17
C LYS A 79 -16.34 -2.98 0.46
N GLU A 80 -17.28 -2.50 1.28
CA GLU A 80 -17.04 -1.35 2.13
C GLU A 80 -16.07 -1.66 3.27
N ILE A 81 -15.02 -0.83 3.39
CA ILE A 81 -13.95 -0.98 4.38
C ILE A 81 -13.78 0.28 5.25
N THR A 82 -14.73 1.21 5.23
CA THR A 82 -14.66 2.50 5.93
C THR A 82 -14.31 2.33 7.41
N GLY A 83 -14.98 1.43 8.11
CA GLY A 83 -14.74 1.12 9.53
C GLY A 83 -13.60 0.15 9.80
N TYR A 84 -12.86 -0.30 8.77
CA TYR A 84 -11.77 -1.27 8.98
C TYR A 84 -10.53 -0.59 9.52
N PRO A 85 -9.96 -1.07 10.63
CA PRO A 85 -8.65 -0.64 11.09
C PRO A 85 -7.55 -1.08 10.12
N VAL A 86 -6.38 -0.44 10.21
CA VAL A 86 -5.24 -0.65 9.30
C VAL A 86 -4.91 -2.13 9.08
N TYR A 87 -4.86 -2.94 10.16
CA TYR A 87 -4.50 -4.36 10.04
C TYR A 87 -5.51 -5.18 9.23
N LYS A 88 -6.81 -4.82 9.27
CA LYS A 88 -7.83 -5.50 8.44
C LYS A 88 -7.70 -5.08 6.98
N ARG A 89 -7.37 -3.80 6.72
CA ARG A 89 -7.10 -3.31 5.36
C ARG A 89 -5.83 -3.96 4.80
N ALA A 90 -4.78 -4.10 5.61
CA ALA A 90 -3.56 -4.81 5.22
C ALA A 90 -3.84 -6.27 4.83
N ARG A 91 -4.66 -6.99 5.60
CA ARG A 91 -5.09 -8.36 5.26
C ARG A 91 -5.96 -8.44 4.01
N ALA A 92 -6.64 -7.35 3.66
CA ALA A 92 -7.40 -7.23 2.42
C ALA A 92 -6.53 -6.85 1.21
N GLY A 93 -5.22 -6.62 1.41
CA GLY A 93 -4.25 -6.34 0.35
C GLY A 93 -3.85 -4.88 0.20
N ILE A 94 -4.28 -3.98 1.11
CA ILE A 94 -3.88 -2.57 1.07
C ILE A 94 -2.58 -2.40 1.85
N GLY A 95 -1.46 -2.22 1.13
CA GLY A 95 -0.18 -1.85 1.73
C GLY A 95 -0.12 -0.34 2.04
N TYR A 96 0.70 0.02 3.03
CA TYR A 96 1.02 1.39 3.37
C TYR A 96 2.52 1.56 3.53
N LEU A 97 3.10 2.47 2.75
CA LEU A 97 4.50 2.87 2.90
C LEU A 97 4.55 4.27 3.51
N PRO A 98 5.01 4.42 4.78
CA PRO A 98 5.11 5.72 5.43
C PRO A 98 6.22 6.57 4.81
N GLN A 99 6.12 7.89 4.97
CA GLN A 99 7.15 8.84 4.52
C GLN A 99 8.45 8.68 5.33
N GLU A 100 8.34 8.34 6.61
CA GLU A 100 9.49 8.05 7.46
C GLU A 100 9.88 6.57 7.37
N ALA A 101 11.18 6.30 7.48
CA ALA A 101 11.70 4.94 7.42
C ALA A 101 11.11 4.06 8.54
N SER A 102 10.31 3.07 8.15
CA SER A 102 9.64 2.13 9.06
C SER A 102 10.42 0.82 9.16
N VAL A 103 11.69 0.92 9.57
CA VAL A 103 12.60 -0.23 9.71
C VAL A 103 13.12 -0.35 11.14
N PHE A 104 13.43 -1.56 11.56
CA PHE A 104 14.12 -1.82 12.82
C PHE A 104 15.61 -1.45 12.66
N ARG A 105 15.98 -0.28 13.15
CA ARG A 105 17.30 0.33 12.93
C ARG A 105 18.47 -0.53 13.40
N LYS A 106 18.29 -1.36 14.43
CA LYS A 106 19.29 -2.25 15.00
C LYS A 106 19.27 -3.68 14.46
N MET A 107 18.45 -3.92 13.44
CA MET A 107 18.42 -5.18 12.71
C MET A 107 19.05 -5.00 11.33
N SER A 108 19.67 -6.08 10.80
CA SER A 108 20.18 -6.08 9.43
C SER A 108 19.06 -5.96 8.41
N VAL A 109 19.40 -5.59 7.18
CA VAL A 109 18.46 -5.53 6.05
C VAL A 109 17.72 -6.86 5.91
N GLU A 110 18.45 -7.98 5.84
CA GLU A 110 17.83 -9.30 5.69
C GLU A 110 16.91 -9.65 6.87
N ASN A 111 17.28 -9.29 8.10
CA ASN A 111 16.46 -9.57 9.28
C ASN A 111 15.20 -8.69 9.31
N ASN A 112 15.28 -7.45 8.83
CA ASN A 112 14.11 -6.60 8.65
C ASN A 112 13.11 -7.23 7.66
N ILE A 113 13.59 -7.70 6.50
CA ILE A 113 12.75 -8.36 5.51
C ILE A 113 12.21 -9.67 6.07
N MET A 114 13.07 -10.49 6.69
CA MET A 114 12.68 -11.78 7.25
C MET A 114 11.62 -11.64 8.32
N SER A 115 11.70 -10.63 9.21
CA SER A 115 10.70 -10.40 10.26
C SER A 115 9.28 -10.21 9.70
N VAL A 116 9.16 -9.52 8.56
CA VAL A 116 7.86 -9.35 7.87
C VAL A 116 7.42 -10.65 7.20
N LEU A 117 8.34 -11.40 6.59
CA LEU A 117 8.03 -12.67 5.94
C LEU A 117 7.55 -13.71 6.97
N GLU A 118 8.13 -13.75 8.17
CA GLU A 118 7.70 -14.63 9.27
C GLU A 118 6.25 -14.35 9.71
N MET A 119 5.82 -13.08 9.70
CA MET A 119 4.45 -12.69 10.01
C MET A 119 3.42 -13.22 8.99
N THR A 120 3.85 -13.63 7.80
CA THR A 120 2.94 -14.21 6.79
C THR A 120 2.44 -15.60 7.15
N GLY A 121 3.11 -16.30 8.08
CA GLY A 121 2.80 -17.68 8.44
C GLY A 121 3.08 -18.71 7.35
N LYS A 122 3.77 -18.32 6.27
CA LYS A 122 4.15 -19.22 5.17
C LYS A 122 5.31 -20.15 5.57
N PRO A 123 5.47 -21.32 4.92
CA PRO A 123 6.58 -22.23 5.18
C PRO A 123 7.96 -21.55 5.06
N ARG A 124 8.93 -22.02 5.83
CA ARG A 124 10.29 -21.44 5.84
C ARG A 124 10.97 -21.43 4.47
N SER A 125 10.73 -22.46 3.66
CA SER A 125 11.23 -22.53 2.28
C SER A 125 10.75 -21.35 1.44
N TYR A 126 9.45 -21.02 1.50
CA TYR A 126 8.86 -19.86 0.83
C TYR A 126 9.45 -18.54 1.35
N GLN A 127 9.63 -18.42 2.67
CA GLN A 127 10.20 -17.20 3.26
C GLN A 127 11.63 -16.95 2.76
N LEU A 128 12.46 -18.00 2.70
CA LEU A 128 13.84 -17.91 2.21
C LEU A 128 13.88 -17.58 0.71
N GLU A 129 13.11 -18.26 -0.11
CA GLU A 129 13.02 -17.98 -1.55
C GLU A 129 12.58 -16.53 -1.79
N LYS A 130 11.57 -16.06 -1.06
CA LYS A 130 11.08 -14.69 -1.20
C LYS A 130 12.09 -13.66 -0.70
N LEU A 131 12.84 -13.96 0.37
CA LEU A 131 13.93 -13.12 0.84
C LEU A 131 15.00 -12.95 -0.24
N GLU A 132 15.49 -14.05 -0.83
CA GLU A 132 16.50 -13.99 -1.88
C GLU A 132 15.98 -13.22 -3.11
N GLY A 133 14.72 -13.44 -3.51
CA GLY A 133 14.08 -12.67 -4.57
C GLY A 133 14.11 -11.18 -4.29
N LEU A 134 13.64 -10.74 -3.11
CA LEU A 134 13.63 -9.33 -2.74
C LEU A 134 15.04 -8.72 -2.65
N ILE A 135 16.01 -9.46 -2.11
CA ILE A 135 17.43 -9.03 -2.06
C ILE A 135 17.95 -8.77 -3.47
N ASN A 136 17.60 -9.61 -4.44
CA ASN A 136 18.00 -9.45 -5.84
C ASN A 136 17.26 -8.34 -6.55
N ASP A 137 15.92 -8.29 -6.42
CA ASP A 137 15.06 -7.32 -7.10
C ASP A 137 15.39 -5.86 -6.73
N PHE A 138 15.91 -5.65 -5.50
CA PHE A 138 16.26 -4.32 -4.98
C PHE A 138 17.77 -4.08 -4.84
N ASP A 139 18.63 -4.93 -5.43
CA ASP A 139 20.10 -4.81 -5.40
C ASP A 139 20.68 -4.67 -3.98
N LEU A 140 20.12 -5.38 -3.01
CA LEU A 140 20.47 -5.27 -1.60
C LEU A 140 21.64 -6.16 -1.16
N GLN A 141 22.26 -6.93 -2.06
CA GLN A 141 23.32 -7.91 -1.73
C GLN A 141 24.48 -7.28 -0.95
N LYS A 142 24.92 -6.09 -1.36
CA LYS A 142 26.06 -5.39 -0.75
C LYS A 142 25.78 -4.89 0.66
N VAL A 143 24.51 -4.58 0.95
CA VAL A 143 24.07 -4.01 2.23
C VAL A 143 23.27 -5.01 3.08
N ARG A 144 23.13 -6.23 2.61
CA ARG A 144 22.32 -7.31 3.22
C ARG A 144 22.53 -7.45 4.74
N LYS A 145 23.76 -7.37 5.18
CA LYS A 145 24.16 -7.52 6.59
C LYS A 145 24.28 -6.19 7.34
N ASN A 146 24.17 -5.06 6.67
CA ASN A 146 24.20 -3.75 7.31
C ASN A 146 22.97 -3.55 8.19
N LEU A 147 23.16 -2.83 9.29
CA LEU A 147 22.05 -2.44 10.16
C LEU A 147 21.23 -1.31 9.50
N GLY A 148 19.94 -1.24 9.83
CA GLY A 148 19.04 -0.23 9.29
C GLY A 148 19.50 1.22 9.57
N ASP A 149 20.22 1.48 10.67
CA ASP A 149 20.78 2.80 10.99
C ASP A 149 22.07 3.15 10.21
N GLN A 150 22.62 2.20 9.49
CA GLN A 150 23.81 2.39 8.63
C GLN A 150 23.45 2.71 7.18
N LEU A 151 22.15 2.69 6.85
CA LEU A 151 21.67 2.97 5.50
C LEU A 151 21.32 4.45 5.37
N SER A 152 21.68 5.05 4.23
CA SER A 152 21.19 6.36 3.84
C SER A 152 19.73 6.26 3.38
N GLY A 153 18.94 7.32 3.59
CA GLY A 153 17.53 7.34 3.21
C GLY A 153 17.30 7.39 1.69
N GLY A 154 17.55 6.28 1.02
CA GLY A 154 17.36 6.14 -0.42
C GLY A 154 17.22 4.69 -0.78
#